data_b981caa39d3e7358e6bce658f48fa1b6
#
_entry.id   b981caa39d3e7358e6bce658f48fa1b6
#
_cell.length_a   1.000
_cell.length_b   1.000
_cell.length_c   1.000
_cell.angle_alpha   90.00
_cell.angle_beta   90.00
_cell.angle_gamma   90.00
#
_symmetry.space_group_name_H-M   'P 1'
#
loop_
_entity.id
_entity.type
_entity.pdbx_description
1 polymer ?
#
loop_
_entity_poly.entity_id
_entity_poly.type
_entity_poly.pdbx_seq_one_letter_code
_entity_poly.pdbx_strand_id
1 'polypeptide(L)'
;MPLVPWNLLNLDRAHLSTVKKLSENGKLSKFWIQELTRPAFEDWVENEAAPVAIIGIGSIEQHGPHLPLGMDSLAARYFIHEIASKSNSVCVHPCWPGYSPHHMKFRGTITFSEDTLLNVILDTISSLADHGIKRFMLTNHHGGNAEIYKLAIRMAKRYYNVMVSSPTGPSGTELAKKQADISKRHWDVHSGINETAAALVMFPELVEMYRLKGWKPTLDLGPELNKFFDVDRDDYEIVSQVRGACTPPVNIDFTKDGIYGTGDPNLADPEKYAKRLKERVDFMVEFIRVWKTIPVPPAFLD
;
A
#
# COMPACT_ATOMS: atom_id res chain seq x y z
N MET A 1 -22.60 -16.73 -25.54
CA MET A 1 -23.50 -15.83 -24.81
C MET A 1 -23.74 -14.62 -25.69
N PRO A 2 -24.99 -14.24 -26.03
CA PRO A 2 -25.23 -13.00 -26.73
C PRO A 2 -24.84 -11.83 -25.83
N LEU A 3 -24.10 -10.89 -26.35
CA LEU A 3 -23.79 -9.63 -25.69
C LEU A 3 -25.12 -8.94 -25.36
N VAL A 4 -25.35 -8.63 -24.10
CA VAL A 4 -26.51 -7.83 -23.68
C VAL A 4 -26.43 -6.48 -24.41
N PRO A 5 -27.41 -6.10 -25.23
CA PRO A 5 -27.35 -4.83 -25.92
C PRO A 5 -27.32 -3.68 -24.92
N TRP A 6 -26.39 -2.74 -25.08
CA TRP A 6 -26.20 -1.55 -24.22
C TRP A 6 -27.44 -0.65 -24.10
N ASN A 7 -28.42 -0.81 -25.00
CA ASN A 7 -29.69 -0.07 -25.01
C ASN A 7 -30.74 -0.61 -24.03
N LEU A 8 -30.46 -1.70 -23.26
CA LEU A 8 -31.32 -2.20 -22.19
C LEU A 8 -31.08 -1.54 -20.84
N LEU A 9 -30.06 -0.68 -20.70
CA LEU A 9 -29.98 0.23 -19.58
C LEU A 9 -31.03 1.34 -19.82
N ASN A 10 -32.23 1.16 -19.31
CA ASN A 10 -33.16 2.25 -19.07
C ASN A 10 -32.56 3.22 -18.06
N LEU A 11 -31.52 3.93 -18.48
CA LEU A 11 -30.98 5.06 -17.72
C LEU A 11 -32.06 6.14 -17.84
N ASP A 12 -32.86 6.27 -16.80
CA ASP A 12 -33.77 7.38 -16.66
C ASP A 12 -32.96 8.68 -16.83
N ARG A 13 -33.18 9.43 -17.90
CA ARG A 13 -32.46 10.68 -18.17
C ARG A 13 -32.59 11.69 -17.05
N ALA A 14 -33.65 11.59 -16.23
CA ALA A 14 -33.78 12.35 -14.99
C ALA A 14 -32.66 12.05 -13.97
N HIS A 15 -32.09 10.84 -13.98
CA HIS A 15 -30.95 10.50 -13.10
C HIS A 15 -29.64 11.18 -13.58
N LEU A 16 -29.50 11.48 -14.87
CA LEU A 16 -28.31 12.15 -15.41
C LEU A 16 -28.22 13.64 -15.00
N SER A 17 -29.34 14.27 -14.67
CA SER A 17 -29.38 15.66 -14.22
C SER A 17 -29.01 15.87 -12.75
N THR A 18 -28.85 14.77 -11.96
CA THR A 18 -28.57 14.82 -10.52
C THR A 18 -27.12 14.40 -10.18
N VAL A 19 -26.26 14.19 -11.19
CA VAL A 19 -24.85 13.89 -10.95
C VAL A 19 -24.19 15.10 -10.30
N LYS A 20 -23.74 14.95 -9.08
CA LYS A 20 -22.96 15.99 -8.40
C LYS A 20 -21.69 16.27 -9.20
N LYS A 21 -21.30 17.55 -9.27
CA LYS A 21 -20.01 17.93 -9.86
C LYS A 21 -18.89 17.13 -9.20
N LEU A 22 -17.97 16.62 -10.01
CA LEU A 22 -16.82 15.84 -9.52
C LEU A 22 -15.75 16.73 -8.89
N SER A 23 -15.68 18.00 -9.32
CA SER A 23 -14.97 19.09 -8.69
C SER A 23 -15.71 20.39 -8.84
N GLU A 24 -15.58 21.29 -7.88
CA GLU A 24 -16.10 22.66 -7.92
C GLU A 24 -15.25 23.59 -7.05
N ASN A 25 -14.74 24.67 -7.65
CA ASN A 25 -13.84 25.61 -6.99
C ASN A 25 -12.67 24.92 -6.28
N GLY A 26 -12.06 23.96 -6.92
CA GLY A 26 -10.93 23.19 -6.38
C GLY A 26 -11.30 22.16 -5.30
N LYS A 27 -12.59 21.88 -5.08
CA LYS A 27 -13.05 20.86 -4.12
C LYS A 27 -13.52 19.60 -4.82
N LEU A 28 -12.84 18.47 -4.54
CA LEU A 28 -13.18 17.17 -5.09
C LEU A 28 -14.37 16.53 -4.37
N SER A 29 -15.27 15.90 -5.12
CA SER A 29 -16.31 15.00 -4.61
C SER A 29 -15.97 13.51 -4.88
N LYS A 30 -15.00 13.26 -5.73
CA LYS A 30 -14.37 11.96 -6.02
C LYS A 30 -12.85 12.14 -5.96
N PHE A 31 -12.15 11.12 -5.46
CA PHE A 31 -10.72 11.26 -5.13
C PHE A 31 -9.83 10.38 -5.99
N TRP A 32 -10.36 9.34 -6.63
CA TRP A 32 -9.62 8.53 -7.59
C TRP A 32 -9.46 9.28 -8.91
N ILE A 33 -8.22 9.44 -9.40
CA ILE A 33 -7.95 10.15 -10.64
C ILE A 33 -8.76 9.58 -11.83
N GLN A 34 -8.90 8.27 -11.91
CA GLN A 34 -9.65 7.60 -12.97
C GLN A 34 -11.18 7.79 -12.87
N GLU A 35 -11.68 8.33 -11.78
CA GLU A 35 -13.10 8.69 -11.60
C GLU A 35 -13.38 10.15 -11.96
N LEU A 36 -12.35 10.95 -12.19
CA LEU A 36 -12.48 12.35 -12.58
C LEU A 36 -12.61 12.48 -14.11
N THR A 37 -13.44 13.42 -14.54
CA THR A 37 -13.36 13.91 -15.90
C THR A 37 -12.22 14.91 -16.04
N ARG A 38 -11.70 15.10 -17.27
CA ARG A 38 -10.66 16.10 -17.53
C ARG A 38 -11.01 17.49 -16.96
N PRO A 39 -12.21 18.06 -17.21
CA PRO A 39 -12.56 19.36 -16.64
C PRO A 39 -12.60 19.37 -15.09
N ALA A 40 -12.99 18.26 -14.46
CA ALA A 40 -12.99 18.18 -13.00
C ALA A 40 -11.56 18.14 -12.42
N PHE A 41 -10.65 17.47 -13.09
CA PHE A 41 -9.24 17.46 -12.73
C PHE A 41 -8.61 18.86 -12.92
N GLU A 42 -8.87 19.52 -14.04
CA GLU A 42 -8.42 20.89 -14.34
C GLU A 42 -8.92 21.88 -13.28
N ASP A 43 -10.24 21.88 -12.96
CA ASP A 43 -10.80 22.73 -11.91
C ASP A 43 -10.08 22.52 -10.56
N TRP A 44 -9.80 21.28 -10.21
CA TRP A 44 -9.10 20.98 -8.95
C TRP A 44 -7.65 21.47 -8.96
N VAL A 45 -6.87 21.20 -10.01
CA VAL A 45 -5.46 21.62 -10.10
C VAL A 45 -5.32 23.13 -10.11
N GLU A 46 -6.22 23.85 -10.81
CA GLU A 46 -6.18 25.30 -10.96
C GLU A 46 -6.64 26.05 -9.70
N ASN A 47 -7.58 25.49 -8.96
CA ASN A 47 -8.23 26.18 -7.83
C ASN A 47 -7.80 25.63 -6.44
N GLU A 48 -7.15 24.48 -6.36
CA GLU A 48 -6.51 24.03 -5.10
C GLU A 48 -5.15 24.70 -4.95
N ALA A 49 -4.95 25.46 -3.89
CA ALA A 49 -3.74 26.26 -3.69
C ALA A 49 -2.43 25.44 -3.69
N ALA A 50 -2.49 24.19 -3.30
CA ALA A 50 -1.34 23.30 -3.25
C ALA A 50 -1.75 21.85 -3.54
N PRO A 51 -2.02 21.49 -4.81
CA PRO A 51 -2.45 20.17 -5.19
C PRO A 51 -1.47 19.07 -4.75
N VAL A 52 -2.00 17.98 -4.17
CA VAL A 52 -1.22 16.81 -3.74
C VAL A 52 -1.76 15.56 -4.42
N ALA A 53 -0.90 14.81 -5.07
CA ALA A 53 -1.22 13.45 -5.51
C ALA A 53 -0.67 12.43 -4.49
N ILE A 54 -1.51 11.48 -4.10
CA ILE A 54 -1.14 10.38 -3.22
C ILE A 54 -1.05 9.11 -4.05
N ILE A 55 0.16 8.55 -4.17
CA ILE A 55 0.43 7.36 -4.97
C ILE A 55 0.60 6.17 -4.03
N GLY A 56 -0.29 5.18 -4.14
CA GLY A 56 -0.21 3.93 -3.40
C GLY A 56 0.37 2.82 -4.26
N ILE A 57 1.33 2.08 -3.72
CA ILE A 57 2.01 0.98 -4.39
C ILE A 57 1.89 -0.27 -3.53
N GLY A 58 1.35 -1.34 -4.11
CA GLY A 58 1.17 -2.63 -3.47
C GLY A 58 1.80 -3.76 -4.26
N SER A 59 1.20 -4.93 -4.20
CA SER A 59 1.59 -6.13 -4.96
C SER A 59 0.38 -7.03 -5.24
N ILE A 60 0.54 -7.93 -6.21
CA ILE A 60 -0.29 -9.12 -6.41
C ILE A 60 0.59 -10.32 -6.11
N GLU A 61 0.45 -10.88 -4.94
CA GLU A 61 1.25 -12.01 -4.48
C GLU A 61 0.48 -12.90 -3.53
N GLN A 62 0.97 -14.12 -3.35
CA GLN A 62 0.40 -15.02 -2.37
C GLN A 62 0.44 -14.40 -0.96
N HIS A 63 -0.62 -14.59 -0.20
CA HIS A 63 -0.73 -14.17 1.20
C HIS A 63 -1.31 -15.31 2.06
N GLY A 64 -0.60 -16.43 2.08
CA GLY A 64 -1.04 -17.62 2.79
C GLY A 64 -2.34 -18.21 2.20
N PRO A 65 -2.98 -19.14 2.90
CA PRO A 65 -4.18 -19.77 2.39
C PRO A 65 -5.44 -18.92 2.53
N HIS A 66 -5.44 -17.85 3.33
CA HIS A 66 -6.64 -17.18 3.83
C HIS A 66 -6.83 -15.74 3.36
N LEU A 67 -5.76 -15.06 2.92
CA LEU A 67 -5.84 -13.68 2.43
C LEU A 67 -5.87 -13.62 0.90
N PRO A 68 -6.46 -12.58 0.31
CA PRO A 68 -6.50 -12.42 -1.13
C PRO A 68 -5.11 -12.13 -1.71
N LEU A 69 -4.86 -12.57 -2.93
CA LEU A 69 -3.61 -12.28 -3.66
C LEU A 69 -3.32 -10.77 -3.80
N GLY A 70 -4.35 -9.95 -3.81
CA GLY A 70 -4.25 -8.51 -3.91
C GLY A 70 -4.14 -7.79 -2.56
N MET A 71 -3.81 -8.47 -1.47
CA MET A 71 -3.77 -7.91 -0.11
C MET A 71 -3.09 -6.53 -0.07
N ASP A 72 -1.87 -6.44 -0.55
CA ASP A 72 -1.07 -5.21 -0.53
C ASP A 72 -1.69 -4.09 -1.36
N SER A 73 -2.15 -4.40 -2.57
CA SER A 73 -2.76 -3.42 -3.47
C SER A 73 -4.14 -2.97 -2.99
N LEU A 74 -4.93 -3.86 -2.40
CA LEU A 74 -6.20 -3.52 -1.76
C LEU A 74 -5.97 -2.62 -0.54
N ALA A 75 -5.00 -2.95 0.31
CA ALA A 75 -4.63 -2.14 1.46
C ALA A 75 -4.08 -0.76 1.06
N ALA A 76 -3.22 -0.70 0.02
CA ALA A 76 -2.74 0.55 -0.54
C ALA A 76 -3.89 1.44 -1.00
N ARG A 77 -4.81 0.89 -1.79
CA ARG A 77 -5.98 1.61 -2.30
C ARG A 77 -6.87 2.14 -1.18
N TYR A 78 -7.19 1.31 -0.19
CA TYR A 78 -7.98 1.73 0.96
C TYR A 78 -7.31 2.90 1.69
N PHE A 79 -6.04 2.74 2.02
CA PHE A 79 -5.29 3.72 2.83
C PHE A 79 -5.17 5.09 2.14
N ILE A 80 -4.77 5.11 0.86
CA ILE A 80 -4.61 6.38 0.16
C ILE A 80 -5.95 7.08 -0.08
N HIS A 81 -7.05 6.33 -0.29
CA HIS A 81 -8.37 6.93 -0.43
C HIS A 81 -8.84 7.60 0.86
N GLU A 82 -8.63 6.94 2.01
CA GLU A 82 -8.96 7.53 3.31
C GLU A 82 -8.23 8.84 3.57
N ILE A 83 -6.97 8.94 3.14
CA ILE A 83 -6.18 10.18 3.27
C ILE A 83 -6.68 11.23 2.26
N ALA A 84 -6.85 10.86 1.01
CA ALA A 84 -7.23 11.76 -0.07
C ALA A 84 -8.58 12.45 0.19
N SER A 85 -9.57 11.68 0.66
CA SER A 85 -10.91 12.16 0.98
C SER A 85 -10.93 13.23 2.08
N LYS A 86 -9.98 13.17 3.01
CA LYS A 86 -9.87 14.10 4.14
C LYS A 86 -8.92 15.27 3.88
N SER A 87 -8.09 15.19 2.85
CA SER A 87 -7.06 16.20 2.54
C SER A 87 -7.29 16.96 1.23
N ASN A 88 -8.41 16.73 0.54
CA ASN A 88 -8.68 17.26 -0.80
C ASN A 88 -7.53 16.98 -1.77
N SER A 89 -7.07 15.74 -1.80
CA SER A 89 -5.99 15.27 -2.65
C SER A 89 -6.51 14.25 -3.66
N VAL A 90 -5.81 14.07 -4.77
CA VAL A 90 -6.12 13.00 -5.71
C VAL A 90 -5.33 11.75 -5.34
N CYS A 91 -5.95 10.57 -5.40
CA CYS A 91 -5.27 9.30 -5.21
C CYS A 91 -5.07 8.56 -6.55
N VAL A 92 -3.90 7.93 -6.65
CA VAL A 92 -3.44 7.20 -7.83
C VAL A 92 -2.90 5.84 -7.40
N HIS A 93 -3.38 4.79 -8.05
CA HIS A 93 -2.83 3.45 -7.90
C HIS A 93 -2.41 2.97 -9.28
N PRO A 94 -1.14 3.21 -9.67
CA PRO A 94 -0.72 3.12 -11.06
C PRO A 94 -0.69 1.68 -11.60
N CYS A 95 -0.50 0.71 -10.70
CA CYS A 95 -0.49 -0.71 -11.07
C CYS A 95 -0.91 -1.59 -9.88
N TRP A 96 -1.42 -2.78 -10.15
CA TRP A 96 -1.74 -3.78 -9.13
C TRP A 96 -0.53 -4.63 -8.75
N PRO A 97 0.29 -5.17 -9.69
CA PRO A 97 1.52 -5.89 -9.38
C PRO A 97 2.60 -4.99 -8.80
N GLY A 98 3.44 -5.59 -7.94
CA GLY A 98 4.68 -5.01 -7.43
C GLY A 98 5.89 -5.85 -7.84
N TYR A 99 6.98 -5.74 -7.09
CA TYR A 99 8.18 -6.54 -7.24
C TYR A 99 8.18 -7.67 -6.20
N SER A 100 7.78 -8.87 -6.62
CA SER A 100 7.52 -10.02 -5.76
C SER A 100 8.14 -11.34 -6.25
N PRO A 101 9.39 -11.36 -6.74
CA PRO A 101 10.00 -12.58 -7.27
C PRO A 101 10.17 -13.66 -6.18
N HIS A 102 10.29 -13.25 -4.93
CA HIS A 102 10.40 -14.11 -3.75
C HIS A 102 9.10 -14.83 -3.39
N HIS A 103 7.98 -14.51 -4.06
CA HIS A 103 6.69 -15.20 -3.90
C HIS A 103 6.32 -16.10 -5.09
N MET A 104 7.17 -16.18 -6.13
CA MET A 104 6.85 -16.86 -7.40
C MET A 104 6.72 -18.39 -7.28
N LYS A 105 7.19 -18.99 -6.20
CA LYS A 105 6.94 -20.42 -5.91
C LYS A 105 5.45 -20.73 -5.75
N PHE A 106 4.67 -19.78 -5.27
CA PHE A 106 3.24 -19.93 -5.07
C PHE A 106 2.45 -19.37 -6.25
N ARG A 107 1.50 -20.14 -6.74
CA ARG A 107 0.67 -19.78 -7.90
C ARG A 107 -0.20 -18.56 -7.59
N GLY A 108 -0.39 -17.70 -8.59
CA GLY A 108 -1.21 -16.50 -8.49
C GLY A 108 -0.41 -15.22 -8.26
N THR A 109 0.86 -15.32 -7.87
CA THR A 109 1.76 -14.16 -7.80
C THR A 109 2.07 -13.63 -9.19
N ILE A 110 1.98 -12.30 -9.35
CA ILE A 110 2.38 -11.57 -10.55
C ILE A 110 3.44 -10.55 -10.14
N THR A 111 4.64 -10.67 -10.67
CA THR A 111 5.74 -9.75 -10.36
C THR A 111 6.15 -8.94 -11.58
N PHE A 112 6.45 -7.65 -11.37
CA PHE A 112 7.19 -6.86 -12.31
C PHE A 112 8.70 -7.04 -12.11
N SER A 113 9.50 -6.68 -13.13
CA SER A 113 10.93 -6.42 -12.93
C SER A 113 11.12 -5.10 -12.18
N GLU A 114 12.31 -4.91 -11.62
CA GLU A 114 12.69 -3.67 -10.94
C GLU A 114 12.51 -2.46 -11.83
N ASP A 115 13.04 -2.53 -13.07
CA ASP A 115 12.97 -1.45 -14.04
C ASP A 115 11.53 -1.12 -14.44
N THR A 116 10.69 -2.14 -14.60
CA THR A 116 9.27 -1.93 -14.93
C THR A 116 8.57 -1.17 -13.82
N LEU A 117 8.71 -1.60 -12.58
CA LEU A 117 8.06 -0.93 -11.44
C LEU A 117 8.61 0.48 -11.23
N LEU A 118 9.93 0.66 -11.35
CA LEU A 118 10.55 1.98 -11.26
C LEU A 118 9.98 2.94 -12.31
N ASN A 119 9.90 2.51 -13.56
CA ASN A 119 9.38 3.33 -14.65
C ASN A 119 7.88 3.63 -14.47
N VAL A 120 7.06 2.69 -14.04
CA VAL A 120 5.64 2.94 -13.74
C VAL A 120 5.47 4.07 -12.70
N ILE A 121 6.29 4.08 -11.66
CA ILE A 121 6.24 5.13 -10.63
C ILE A 121 6.70 6.47 -11.20
N LEU A 122 7.83 6.49 -11.92
CA LEU A 122 8.43 7.71 -12.45
C LEU A 122 7.57 8.34 -13.54
N ASP A 123 7.03 7.55 -14.46
CA ASP A 123 6.14 8.04 -15.53
C ASP A 123 4.84 8.61 -14.97
N THR A 124 4.31 7.97 -13.90
CA THR A 124 3.13 8.49 -13.20
C THR A 124 3.41 9.86 -12.59
N ILE A 125 4.55 10.02 -11.90
CA ILE A 125 4.94 11.30 -11.28
C ILE A 125 5.21 12.35 -12.35
N SER A 126 5.98 12.02 -13.39
CA SER A 126 6.32 12.93 -14.49
C SER A 126 5.07 13.47 -15.17
N SER A 127 4.16 12.59 -15.59
CA SER A 127 2.91 12.97 -16.24
C SER A 127 2.07 13.94 -15.40
N LEU A 128 1.93 13.66 -14.11
CA LEU A 128 1.16 14.51 -13.21
C LEU A 128 1.90 15.82 -12.86
N ALA A 129 3.24 15.80 -12.86
CA ALA A 129 4.05 16.99 -12.67
C ALA A 129 3.92 17.96 -13.85
N ASP A 130 3.83 17.46 -15.09
CA ASP A 130 3.57 18.22 -16.30
C ASP A 130 2.15 18.83 -16.28
N HIS A 131 1.21 18.20 -15.61
CA HIS A 131 -0.15 18.71 -15.41
C HIS A 131 -0.31 19.63 -14.19
N GLY A 132 0.80 20.11 -13.59
CA GLY A 132 0.77 21.14 -12.55
C GLY A 132 0.87 20.64 -11.11
N ILE A 133 0.89 19.33 -10.87
CA ILE A 133 1.07 18.80 -9.51
C ILE A 133 2.55 18.85 -9.13
N LYS A 134 2.86 19.50 -7.99
CA LYS A 134 4.23 19.63 -7.50
C LYS A 134 4.48 18.91 -6.17
N ARG A 135 3.47 18.26 -5.60
CA ARG A 135 3.57 17.50 -4.34
C ARG A 135 3.05 16.09 -4.50
N PHE A 136 3.91 15.10 -4.22
CA PHE A 136 3.61 13.68 -4.32
C PHE A 136 3.84 12.99 -2.99
N MET A 137 2.79 12.46 -2.38
CA MET A 137 2.93 11.54 -1.25
C MET A 137 2.94 10.12 -1.77
N LEU A 138 4.01 9.39 -1.51
CA LEU A 138 4.10 7.98 -1.87
C LEU A 138 3.89 7.09 -0.65
N THR A 139 3.12 6.02 -0.81
CA THR A 139 2.95 4.99 0.21
C THR A 139 3.29 3.62 -0.37
N ASN A 140 4.07 2.83 0.35
CA ASN A 140 4.41 1.47 -0.02
C ASN A 140 3.76 0.48 0.95
N HIS A 141 3.12 -0.54 0.40
CA HIS A 141 2.40 -1.57 1.15
C HIS A 141 2.98 -2.98 0.94
N HIS A 142 4.12 -3.09 0.26
CA HIS A 142 4.80 -4.35 -0.01
C HIS A 142 6.30 -4.25 0.24
N GLY A 143 6.84 -5.19 1.02
CA GLY A 143 8.26 -5.19 1.40
C GLY A 143 9.22 -5.25 0.21
N GLY A 144 8.90 -6.04 -0.80
CA GLY A 144 9.72 -6.22 -1.99
C GLY A 144 9.94 -4.94 -2.80
N ASN A 145 9.01 -3.99 -2.75
CA ASN A 145 9.12 -2.71 -3.47
C ASN A 145 10.11 -1.73 -2.83
N ALA A 146 10.59 -1.98 -1.60
CA ALA A 146 11.19 -0.97 -0.74
C ALA A 146 12.38 -0.21 -1.38
N GLU A 147 13.29 -0.92 -2.05
CA GLU A 147 14.48 -0.28 -2.63
C GLU A 147 14.15 0.48 -3.92
N ILE A 148 13.27 -0.09 -4.76
CA ILE A 148 12.78 0.55 -5.99
C ILE A 148 12.03 1.83 -5.65
N TYR A 149 11.18 1.76 -4.66
CA TYR A 149 10.41 2.87 -4.13
C TYR A 149 11.29 4.03 -3.63
N LYS A 150 12.33 3.73 -2.84
CA LYS A 150 13.30 4.74 -2.38
C LYS A 150 14.08 5.36 -3.54
N LEU A 151 14.44 4.56 -4.54
CA LEU A 151 15.12 5.04 -5.74
C LEU A 151 14.20 5.97 -6.54
N ALA A 152 12.94 5.59 -6.76
CA ALA A 152 11.95 6.42 -7.45
C ALA A 152 11.77 7.79 -6.78
N ILE A 153 11.69 7.85 -5.43
CA ILE A 153 11.61 9.11 -4.69
C ILE A 153 12.81 10.00 -4.97
N ARG A 154 14.03 9.45 -4.93
CA ARG A 154 15.25 10.22 -5.19
C ARG A 154 15.30 10.75 -6.62
N MET A 155 14.95 9.91 -7.59
CA MET A 155 14.96 10.27 -9.01
C MET A 155 13.90 11.33 -9.31
N ALA A 156 12.67 11.18 -8.81
CA ALA A 156 11.61 12.14 -9.03
C ALA A 156 11.97 13.54 -8.49
N LYS A 157 12.53 13.63 -7.27
CA LYS A 157 13.02 14.90 -6.71
C LYS A 157 14.10 15.55 -7.58
N ARG A 158 15.00 14.73 -8.13
CA ARG A 158 16.12 15.23 -8.91
C ARG A 158 15.72 15.71 -10.31
N TYR A 159 14.84 14.97 -10.98
CA TYR A 159 14.61 15.16 -12.41
C TYR A 159 13.32 15.90 -12.75
N TYR A 160 12.33 15.92 -11.86
CA TYR A 160 11.00 16.48 -12.18
C TYR A 160 10.67 17.77 -11.42
N ASN A 161 11.59 18.31 -10.64
CA ASN A 161 11.36 19.50 -9.83
C ASN A 161 10.07 19.42 -9.01
N VAL A 162 9.92 18.35 -8.25
CA VAL A 162 8.76 18.07 -7.41
C VAL A 162 9.16 17.78 -5.97
N MET A 163 8.24 18.04 -5.06
CA MET A 163 8.35 17.60 -3.69
C MET A 163 7.77 16.18 -3.57
N VAL A 164 8.58 15.25 -3.09
CA VAL A 164 8.12 13.86 -2.85
C VAL A 164 8.36 13.52 -1.38
N SER A 165 7.34 13.02 -0.71
CA SER A 165 7.43 12.56 0.67
C SER A 165 6.83 11.16 0.82
N SER A 166 7.39 10.41 1.76
CA SER A 166 6.89 9.10 2.18
C SER A 166 6.91 9.01 3.70
N PRO A 167 5.95 9.65 4.37
CA PRO A 167 5.87 9.57 5.81
C PRO A 167 5.46 8.15 6.25
N THR A 168 6.07 7.65 7.31
CA THR A 168 5.84 6.29 7.82
C THR A 168 4.75 6.21 8.90
N GLY A 169 4.22 7.36 9.31
CA GLY A 169 3.26 7.48 10.40
C GLY A 169 3.89 8.01 11.68
N PRO A 170 3.11 8.18 12.75
CA PRO A 170 3.60 8.74 14.00
C PRO A 170 4.61 7.80 14.65
N SER A 171 5.83 8.29 14.86
CA SER A 171 6.87 7.61 15.65
C SER A 171 6.83 8.10 17.11
N GLY A 172 7.08 7.18 18.04
CA GLY A 172 7.18 7.53 19.46
C GLY A 172 5.85 7.65 20.21
N THR A 173 4.72 7.40 19.58
CA THR A 173 3.44 7.27 20.30
C THR A 173 3.42 6.01 21.16
N GLU A 174 2.60 6.01 22.22
CA GLU A 174 2.38 4.81 23.04
C GLU A 174 1.92 3.61 22.20
N LEU A 175 1.14 3.87 21.15
CA LEU A 175 0.69 2.84 20.24
C LEU A 175 1.81 2.27 19.37
N ALA A 176 2.71 3.13 18.86
CA ALA A 176 3.89 2.69 18.10
C ALA A 176 4.85 1.87 18.97
N LYS A 177 5.04 2.28 20.25
CA LYS A 177 5.84 1.53 21.22
C LYS A 177 5.23 0.15 21.53
N LYS A 178 3.92 0.10 21.80
CA LYS A 178 3.20 -1.16 22.02
C LYS A 178 3.22 -2.08 20.81
N GLN A 179 3.24 -1.53 19.61
CA GLN A 179 3.40 -2.29 18.37
C GLN A 179 4.80 -2.91 18.28
N ALA A 180 5.84 -2.13 18.58
CA ALA A 180 7.21 -2.64 18.62
C ALA A 180 7.34 -3.79 19.62
N ASP A 181 6.64 -3.72 20.77
CA ASP A 181 6.63 -4.81 21.76
C ASP A 181 5.88 -6.06 21.30
N ILE A 182 4.81 -5.91 20.53
CA ILE A 182 4.09 -7.05 19.94
C ILE A 182 4.91 -7.68 18.82
N SER A 183 5.53 -6.87 17.97
CA SER A 183 6.42 -7.32 16.90
C SER A 183 7.69 -8.00 17.45
N LYS A 184 8.06 -7.71 18.70
CA LYS A 184 9.14 -8.41 19.41
C LYS A 184 8.73 -9.77 19.98
N ARG A 185 7.43 -9.97 20.26
CA ARG A 185 6.92 -11.23 20.83
C ARG A 185 6.53 -12.25 19.78
N HIS A 186 6.13 -11.78 18.60
CA HIS A 186 5.71 -12.63 17.50
C HIS A 186 6.34 -12.10 16.23
N TRP A 187 7.22 -12.89 15.67
CA TRP A 187 7.78 -12.59 14.37
C TRP A 187 6.67 -12.68 13.31
N ASP A 188 6.33 -11.55 12.74
CA ASP A 188 5.19 -11.38 11.86
C ASP A 188 5.63 -10.54 10.65
N VAL A 189 5.96 -11.21 9.56
CA VAL A 189 6.52 -10.58 8.36
C VAL A 189 5.55 -10.56 7.21
N HIS A 190 4.83 -11.69 6.97
CA HIS A 190 3.99 -11.83 5.80
C HIS A 190 2.81 -12.76 6.10
N SER A 191 1.60 -12.32 5.73
CA SER A 191 0.33 -13.04 5.93
C SER A 191 0.01 -13.44 7.37
N GLY A 192 0.63 -12.78 8.35
CA GLY A 192 0.47 -13.07 9.75
C GLY A 192 -0.63 -12.26 10.44
N ILE A 193 -0.47 -12.04 11.75
CA ILE A 193 -1.46 -11.38 12.61
C ILE A 193 -1.83 -9.99 12.10
N ASN A 194 -0.83 -9.18 11.72
CA ASN A 194 -1.06 -7.79 11.34
C ASN A 194 -1.79 -7.65 10.01
N GLU A 195 -1.39 -8.41 9.00
CA GLU A 195 -2.03 -8.36 7.69
C GLU A 195 -3.41 -8.99 7.72
N THR A 196 -3.61 -10.06 8.50
CA THR A 196 -4.94 -10.61 8.74
C THR A 196 -5.86 -9.60 9.41
N ALA A 197 -5.39 -8.90 10.44
CA ALA A 197 -6.16 -7.84 11.09
C ALA A 197 -6.47 -6.67 10.13
N ALA A 198 -5.51 -6.33 9.28
CA ALA A 198 -5.70 -5.30 8.25
C ALA A 198 -6.79 -5.68 7.25
N ALA A 199 -6.74 -6.90 6.72
CA ALA A 199 -7.71 -7.41 5.76
C ALA A 199 -9.12 -7.48 6.36
N LEU A 200 -9.25 -7.95 7.60
CA LEU A 200 -10.54 -8.00 8.32
C LEU A 200 -11.16 -6.62 8.54
N VAL A 201 -10.36 -5.54 8.57
CA VAL A 201 -10.86 -4.16 8.66
C VAL A 201 -11.22 -3.58 7.30
N MET A 202 -10.39 -3.84 6.29
CA MET A 202 -10.49 -3.12 5.02
C MET A 202 -11.35 -3.83 3.97
N PHE A 203 -11.35 -5.18 3.98
CA PHE A 203 -12.06 -6.02 2.99
C PHE A 203 -12.36 -7.41 3.57
N PRO A 204 -13.16 -7.48 4.67
CA PRO A 204 -13.43 -8.72 5.39
C PRO A 204 -14.10 -9.80 4.51
N GLU A 205 -14.81 -9.40 3.47
CA GLU A 205 -15.48 -10.30 2.51
C GLU A 205 -14.51 -11.12 1.63
N LEU A 206 -13.23 -10.73 1.63
CA LEU A 206 -12.18 -11.43 0.86
C LEU A 206 -11.31 -12.34 1.75
N VAL A 207 -11.61 -12.45 3.05
CA VAL A 207 -10.79 -13.20 4.01
C VAL A 207 -11.43 -14.56 4.32
N GLU A 208 -10.69 -15.63 4.05
CA GLU A 208 -11.16 -17.01 4.24
C GLU A 208 -10.61 -17.62 5.54
N MET A 209 -10.95 -17.04 6.71
CA MET A 209 -10.44 -17.48 8.03
C MET A 209 -10.62 -18.99 8.31
N TYR A 210 -11.62 -19.62 7.73
CA TYR A 210 -11.85 -21.04 7.89
C TYR A 210 -10.68 -21.93 7.41
N ARG A 211 -9.83 -21.42 6.53
CA ARG A 211 -8.63 -22.11 6.03
C ARG A 211 -7.50 -22.18 7.07
N LEU A 212 -7.60 -21.40 8.13
CA LEU A 212 -6.62 -21.41 9.23
C LEU A 212 -7.01 -22.32 10.38
N LYS A 213 -8.05 -23.15 10.23
CA LYS A 213 -8.46 -24.05 11.30
C LYS A 213 -7.33 -25.03 11.67
N GLY A 214 -6.85 -24.91 12.91
CA GLY A 214 -5.75 -25.73 13.44
C GLY A 214 -4.39 -25.37 12.83
N TRP A 215 -4.23 -24.18 12.28
CA TRP A 215 -2.97 -23.70 11.72
C TRP A 215 -1.84 -23.71 12.75
N LYS A 216 -0.66 -24.03 12.27
CA LYS A 216 0.61 -23.94 13.01
C LYS A 216 1.68 -23.39 12.07
N PRO A 217 2.68 -22.67 12.59
CA PRO A 217 3.81 -22.20 11.79
C PRO A 217 4.43 -23.31 10.96
N THR A 218 4.67 -23.02 9.68
CA THR A 218 5.25 -23.98 8.73
C THR A 218 6.67 -23.59 8.31
N LEU A 219 7.28 -22.65 9.05
CA LEU A 219 8.62 -22.18 8.79
C LEU A 219 9.64 -23.30 8.98
N ASP A 220 10.46 -23.52 7.97
CA ASP A 220 11.54 -24.52 7.97
C ASP A 220 12.73 -23.98 7.19
N LEU A 221 13.79 -23.63 7.90
CA LEU A 221 15.03 -23.09 7.36
C LEU A 221 16.06 -24.19 7.00
N GLY A 222 15.69 -25.45 7.19
CA GLY A 222 16.58 -26.59 7.07
C GLY A 222 17.40 -26.87 8.33
N PRO A 223 17.97 -28.07 8.47
CA PRO A 223 18.56 -28.55 9.72
C PRO A 223 19.74 -27.71 10.21
N GLU A 224 20.52 -27.10 9.31
CA GLU A 224 21.69 -26.30 9.68
C GLU A 224 21.30 -24.92 10.21
N LEU A 225 20.21 -24.35 9.70
CA LEU A 225 19.75 -23.01 10.08
C LEU A 225 18.69 -23.04 11.17
N ASN A 226 17.88 -24.09 11.24
CA ASN A 226 16.89 -24.25 12.31
C ASN A 226 17.53 -24.24 13.71
N LYS A 227 18.81 -24.66 13.84
CA LYS A 227 19.53 -24.59 15.12
C LYS A 227 19.79 -23.17 15.63
N PHE A 228 19.74 -22.17 14.72
CA PHE A 228 19.87 -20.74 15.08
C PHE A 228 18.50 -20.07 15.26
N PHE A 229 17.43 -20.79 14.92
CA PHE A 229 16.06 -20.30 14.97
C PHE A 229 15.30 -21.11 16.02
N ASP A 230 15.06 -20.50 17.15
CA ASP A 230 14.18 -21.06 18.16
C ASP A 230 12.82 -20.40 18.08
N VAL A 231 11.83 -21.13 17.56
CA VAL A 231 10.44 -20.64 17.39
C VAL A 231 9.85 -20.21 18.73
N ASP A 232 10.33 -20.83 19.83
CA ASP A 232 9.85 -20.55 21.18
C ASP A 232 10.53 -19.31 21.81
N ARG A 233 11.60 -18.80 21.20
CA ARG A 233 12.36 -17.65 21.73
C ARG A 233 11.91 -16.29 21.21
N ASP A 234 11.11 -16.25 20.14
CA ASP A 234 10.69 -14.98 19.53
C ASP A 234 11.84 -13.98 19.24
N ASP A 235 13.03 -14.50 18.91
CA ASP A 235 14.20 -13.65 18.70
C ASP A 235 14.24 -13.11 17.28
N TYR A 236 13.55 -12.00 17.10
CA TYR A 236 13.46 -11.28 15.82
C TYR A 236 14.84 -10.89 15.25
N GLU A 237 15.79 -10.59 16.10
CA GLU A 237 17.14 -10.16 15.67
C GLU A 237 17.89 -11.31 15.02
N ILE A 238 17.85 -12.51 15.60
CA ILE A 238 18.45 -13.73 15.02
C ILE A 238 17.77 -14.04 13.68
N VAL A 239 16.44 -13.99 13.62
CA VAL A 239 15.70 -14.25 12.38
C VAL A 239 16.05 -13.27 11.29
N SER A 240 16.21 -11.99 11.60
CA SER A 240 16.60 -10.96 10.64
C SER A 240 18.01 -11.22 10.08
N GLN A 241 18.96 -11.64 10.91
CA GLN A 241 20.31 -11.97 10.49
C GLN A 241 20.35 -13.26 9.66
N VAL A 242 19.63 -14.29 10.07
CA VAL A 242 19.50 -15.54 9.31
C VAL A 242 18.86 -15.29 7.94
N ARG A 243 17.82 -14.45 7.89
CA ARG A 243 17.20 -14.04 6.63
C ARG A 243 18.19 -13.35 5.69
N GLY A 244 19.07 -12.49 6.23
CA GLY A 244 20.14 -11.85 5.45
C GLY A 244 21.20 -12.82 4.95
N ALA A 245 21.50 -13.88 5.71
CA ALA A 245 22.50 -14.89 5.38
C ALA A 245 21.99 -15.95 4.38
N CYS A 246 20.68 -16.16 4.30
CA CYS A 246 20.06 -17.22 3.50
C CYS A 246 19.66 -16.78 2.10
N THR A 247 20.18 -15.71 1.57
CA THR A 247 19.85 -15.31 0.20
C THR A 247 20.36 -16.32 -0.81
N PRO A 248 19.48 -16.67 -1.65
CA PRO A 248 19.01 -15.93 -2.81
C PRO A 248 17.50 -15.65 -2.76
N PRO A 249 16.90 -15.04 -3.77
CA PRO A 249 15.72 -14.19 -3.74
C PRO A 249 14.41 -14.83 -3.25
N VAL A 250 14.43 -16.05 -2.71
CA VAL A 250 13.22 -16.83 -2.45
C VAL A 250 13.04 -17.12 -0.95
N ASN A 251 12.88 -16.08 -0.14
CA ASN A 251 12.65 -16.22 1.32
C ASN A 251 11.42 -17.05 1.68
N ILE A 252 10.49 -17.22 0.76
CA ILE A 252 9.25 -17.94 1.01
C ILE A 252 9.36 -19.44 0.78
N ASP A 253 10.48 -19.90 0.24
CA ASP A 253 10.79 -21.35 0.17
C ASP A 253 10.88 -21.98 1.57
N PHE A 254 11.01 -21.16 2.59
CA PHE A 254 11.06 -21.58 3.97
C PHE A 254 9.69 -21.87 4.60
N THR A 255 8.59 -21.64 3.89
CA THR A 255 7.25 -21.96 4.38
C THR A 255 6.52 -22.89 3.42
N LYS A 256 5.63 -23.72 3.95
CA LYS A 256 4.81 -24.66 3.13
C LYS A 256 3.52 -24.02 2.64
N ASP A 257 2.99 -23.05 3.38
CA ASP A 257 1.69 -22.44 3.16
C ASP A 257 1.74 -20.95 2.78
N GLY A 258 2.94 -20.36 2.75
CA GLY A 258 3.14 -18.97 2.39
C GLY A 258 3.00 -17.96 3.52
N ILE A 259 2.68 -18.38 4.75
CA ILE A 259 2.69 -17.51 5.93
C ILE A 259 4.12 -17.44 6.48
N TYR A 260 4.68 -16.23 6.51
CA TYR A 260 6.04 -16.03 6.97
C TYR A 260 6.07 -15.31 8.32
N GLY A 261 5.98 -16.10 9.38
CA GLY A 261 5.92 -15.63 10.77
C GLY A 261 5.69 -16.76 11.74
N THR A 262 5.79 -16.46 13.04
CA THR A 262 5.52 -17.39 14.15
C THR A 262 4.18 -17.10 14.82
N GLY A 263 3.62 -15.91 14.61
CA GLY A 263 2.33 -15.52 15.18
C GLY A 263 1.15 -16.20 14.49
N ASP A 264 0.24 -16.77 15.26
CA ASP A 264 -0.98 -17.38 14.74
C ASP A 264 -1.92 -16.30 14.17
N PRO A 265 -2.22 -16.30 12.85
CA PRO A 265 -3.13 -15.32 12.25
C PRO A 265 -4.55 -15.33 12.84
N ASN A 266 -4.97 -16.44 13.49
CA ASN A 266 -6.24 -16.49 14.21
C ASN A 266 -6.31 -15.54 15.42
N LEU A 267 -5.16 -15.03 15.89
CA LEU A 267 -5.06 -14.02 16.95
C LEU A 267 -5.17 -12.59 16.44
N ALA A 268 -5.49 -12.40 15.16
CA ALA A 268 -5.66 -11.09 14.57
C ALA A 268 -6.72 -10.27 15.34
N ASP A 269 -6.39 -9.00 15.63
CA ASP A 269 -7.24 -8.07 16.36
C ASP A 269 -7.64 -6.90 15.44
N PRO A 270 -8.79 -7.01 14.75
CA PRO A 270 -9.25 -5.97 13.84
C PRO A 270 -9.62 -4.67 14.55
N GLU A 271 -10.11 -4.70 15.79
CA GLU A 271 -10.45 -3.47 16.51
C GLU A 271 -9.20 -2.65 16.84
N LYS A 272 -8.15 -3.32 17.29
CA LYS A 272 -6.87 -2.69 17.55
C LYS A 272 -6.24 -2.16 16.27
N TYR A 273 -6.33 -2.94 15.18
CA TYR A 273 -5.84 -2.48 13.89
C TYR A 273 -6.59 -1.24 13.39
N ALA A 274 -7.92 -1.21 13.49
CA ALA A 274 -8.74 -0.06 13.08
C ALA A 274 -8.35 1.23 13.83
N LYS A 275 -8.07 1.16 15.12
CA LYS A 275 -7.57 2.31 15.89
C LYS A 275 -6.24 2.82 15.36
N ARG A 276 -5.29 1.93 15.09
CA ARG A 276 -3.98 2.29 14.52
C ARG A 276 -4.10 2.86 13.10
N LEU A 277 -4.95 2.26 12.28
CA LEU A 277 -5.19 2.74 10.93
C LEU A 277 -5.73 4.18 10.96
N LYS A 278 -6.69 4.45 11.85
CA LYS A 278 -7.22 5.80 12.04
C LYS A 278 -6.12 6.79 12.44
N GLU A 279 -5.28 6.47 13.41
CA GLU A 279 -4.19 7.34 13.84
C GLU A 279 -3.18 7.61 12.71
N ARG A 280 -2.85 6.58 11.91
CA ARG A 280 -1.99 6.75 10.74
C ARG A 280 -2.62 7.65 9.69
N VAL A 281 -3.89 7.47 9.38
CA VAL A 281 -4.62 8.32 8.44
C VAL A 281 -4.66 9.76 8.94
N ASP A 282 -5.01 9.99 10.20
CA ASP A 282 -5.09 11.33 10.79
C ASP A 282 -3.71 12.03 10.76
N PHE A 283 -2.64 11.29 11.05
CA PHE A 283 -1.27 11.80 10.94
C PHE A 283 -0.93 12.21 9.49
N MET A 284 -1.28 11.39 8.50
CA MET A 284 -1.01 11.69 7.09
C MET A 284 -1.80 12.92 6.60
N VAL A 285 -3.03 13.05 7.04
CA VAL A 285 -3.88 14.22 6.73
C VAL A 285 -3.27 15.49 7.33
N GLU A 286 -2.86 15.44 8.59
CA GLU A 286 -2.19 16.58 9.24
C GLU A 286 -0.84 16.90 8.58
N PHE A 287 -0.06 15.88 8.24
CA PHE A 287 1.18 16.06 7.48
C PHE A 287 0.91 16.78 6.16
N ILE A 288 -0.08 16.38 5.38
CA ILE A 288 -0.44 17.05 4.12
C ILE A 288 -0.86 18.50 4.38
N ARG A 289 -1.67 18.74 5.40
CA ARG A 289 -2.12 20.08 5.77
C ARG A 289 -0.93 21.04 6.01
N VAL A 290 0.04 20.59 6.78
CA VAL A 290 1.28 21.36 7.03
C VAL A 290 2.12 21.46 5.78
N TRP A 291 2.27 20.35 5.03
CA TRP A 291 3.11 20.31 3.83
C TRP A 291 2.62 21.23 2.70
N LYS A 292 1.31 21.46 2.61
CA LYS A 292 0.72 22.41 1.67
C LYS A 292 1.18 23.86 1.93
N THR A 293 1.60 24.20 3.14
CA THR A 293 2.10 25.55 3.47
C THR A 293 3.58 25.77 3.12
N ILE A 294 4.31 24.69 2.83
CA ILE A 294 5.74 24.78 2.50
C ILE A 294 5.89 25.11 1.02
N PRO A 295 6.62 26.18 0.64
CA PRO A 295 6.83 26.51 -0.76
C PRO A 295 7.60 25.40 -1.49
N VAL A 296 7.28 25.20 -2.77
CA VAL A 296 8.08 24.31 -3.62
C VAL A 296 9.45 24.98 -3.83
N PRO A 297 10.57 24.29 -3.54
CA PRO A 297 11.90 24.84 -3.77
C PRO A 297 12.11 25.12 -5.28
N PRO A 298 12.98 26.08 -5.62
CA PRO A 298 13.36 26.31 -7.01
C PRO A 298 13.98 25.05 -7.63
N ALA A 299 13.97 24.97 -8.96
CA ALA A 299 14.55 23.85 -9.67
C ALA A 299 16.02 23.62 -9.28
N PHE A 300 16.40 22.37 -9.17
CA PHE A 300 17.76 21.97 -8.76
C PHE A 300 18.77 22.11 -9.91
N LEU A 301 18.28 22.19 -11.13
CA LEU A 301 19.03 22.31 -12.37
C LEU A 301 18.38 23.43 -13.18
N ASP A 302 18.98 24.60 -13.19
CA ASP A 302 18.76 25.64 -14.19
C ASP A 302 19.67 25.41 -15.38
#